data_4a72346736894aa3e922e8289393c46c
#
_entry.id   4a72346736894aa3e922e8289393c46c
#
_cell.length_a   1.000
_cell.length_b   1.000
_cell.length_c   1.000
_cell.angle_alpha   90.00
_cell.angle_beta   90.00
_cell.angle_gamma   90.00
#
_symmetry.space_group_name_H-M   'P 1'
#
loop_
_entity.id
_entity.type
_entity.pdbx_description
1 polymer ?
#
loop_
_entity_poly.entity_id
_entity_poly.type
_entity_poly.pdbx_seq_one_letter_code
_entity_poly.pdbx_strand_id
1 'polypeptide(L)'
;MNSSKRENLLNLALDATEEERLQSLNLNVGYQEETDTWEVIVKYTGSLRKLEEIFPDIEVTELSNEYAVIRLPEALMDAVTDRTEIEYMEKPKRLFFSVQQGIRASCITSLYTRKMGLGGTGLSGKGVITAFLDSGIDYRHPDFRKEDGSSRILAIWDQSIAGNPPAGFRLGTEYGRNIINDALQQEDIQEGYRICPSRDLSGHGTHVAGILAGNGKSGRGLYSGMAPEAQIFAVKVLNQG
;
A
#
# COMPACT_ATOMS: atom_id res chain seq x y z
N MET A 1 -6.52 33.25 -1.13
CA MET A 1 -5.53 33.82 -2.10
C MET A 1 -4.59 32.72 -2.59
N ASN A 2 -4.35 32.60 -3.89
CA ASN A 2 -3.39 31.60 -4.40
C ASN A 2 -1.97 31.97 -3.97
N SER A 3 -1.36 31.14 -3.11
CA SER A 3 0.01 31.33 -2.65
C SER A 3 0.99 30.63 -3.58
N SER A 4 2.11 31.30 -3.90
CA SER A 4 3.21 30.68 -4.67
C SER A 4 3.94 29.56 -3.91
N LYS A 5 3.74 29.48 -2.59
CA LYS A 5 4.26 28.40 -1.75
C LYS A 5 3.39 27.13 -1.78
N ARG A 6 2.22 27.17 -2.40
CA ARG A 6 1.33 26.01 -2.50
C ARG A 6 1.34 25.40 -3.89
N GLU A 7 1.23 24.09 -3.93
CA GLU A 7 1.00 23.36 -5.19
C GLU A 7 -0.28 23.88 -5.88
N ASN A 8 -0.26 23.95 -7.21
CA ASN A 8 -1.43 24.39 -7.97
C ASN A 8 -2.67 23.54 -7.73
N LEU A 9 -2.51 22.22 -7.52
CA LEU A 9 -3.63 21.33 -7.26
C LEU A 9 -4.25 21.58 -5.86
N LEU A 10 -3.42 21.95 -4.86
CA LEU A 10 -3.90 22.36 -3.55
C LEU A 10 -4.66 23.69 -3.64
N ASN A 11 -4.13 24.68 -4.35
CA ASN A 11 -4.82 25.94 -4.57
C ASN A 11 -6.19 25.71 -5.26
N LEU A 12 -6.23 24.87 -6.30
CA LEU A 12 -7.46 24.53 -6.99
C LEU A 12 -8.46 23.81 -6.07
N ALA A 13 -7.98 22.94 -5.18
CA ALA A 13 -8.84 22.22 -4.25
C ALA A 13 -9.46 23.13 -3.18
N LEU A 14 -8.72 24.17 -2.75
CA LEU A 14 -9.20 25.17 -1.80
C LEU A 14 -10.18 26.18 -2.45
N ASP A 15 -10.00 26.49 -3.75
CA ASP A 15 -10.89 27.37 -4.50
C ASP A 15 -12.17 26.65 -4.98
N ALA A 16 -12.18 25.32 -5.02
CA ALA A 16 -13.29 24.51 -5.52
C ALA A 16 -14.41 24.40 -4.47
N THR A 17 -15.66 24.37 -4.95
CA THR A 17 -16.82 24.03 -4.12
C THR A 17 -16.76 22.55 -3.68
N GLU A 18 -17.51 22.23 -2.63
CA GLU A 18 -17.62 20.84 -2.14
C GLU A 18 -18.12 19.88 -3.25
N GLU A 19 -19.11 20.32 -4.04
CA GLU A 19 -19.64 19.52 -5.16
C GLU A 19 -18.56 19.25 -6.23
N GLU A 20 -17.76 20.26 -6.56
CA GLU A 20 -16.65 20.11 -7.52
C GLU A 20 -15.53 19.20 -6.97
N ARG A 21 -15.22 19.31 -5.67
CA ARG A 21 -14.27 18.42 -5.02
C ARG A 21 -14.72 16.96 -5.07
N LEU A 22 -16.00 16.68 -4.80
CA LEU A 22 -16.57 15.33 -4.82
C LEU A 22 -16.59 14.71 -6.23
N GLN A 23 -16.72 15.53 -7.28
CA GLN A 23 -16.68 15.06 -8.67
C GLN A 23 -15.26 14.73 -9.16
N SER A 24 -14.23 15.17 -8.44
CA SER A 24 -12.84 14.98 -8.82
C SER A 24 -12.13 13.96 -7.93
N LEU A 25 -11.60 12.88 -8.53
CA LEU A 25 -10.82 11.87 -7.81
C LEU A 25 -9.56 12.44 -7.14
N ASN A 26 -9.10 13.62 -7.56
CA ASN A 26 -7.85 14.20 -7.09
C ASN A 26 -8.05 15.41 -6.15
N LEU A 27 -9.13 16.16 -6.27
CA LEU A 27 -9.31 17.38 -5.49
C LEU A 27 -9.60 17.09 -4.00
N ASN A 28 -10.31 16.03 -3.70
CA ASN A 28 -10.68 15.67 -2.32
C ASN A 28 -9.60 14.87 -1.55
N VAL A 29 -8.48 14.55 -2.18
CA VAL A 29 -7.39 13.80 -1.51
C VAL A 29 -6.74 14.67 -0.45
N GLY A 30 -6.64 14.15 0.78
CA GLY A 30 -6.09 14.87 1.94
C GLY A 30 -7.14 15.67 2.73
N TYR A 31 -8.37 15.79 2.25
CA TYR A 31 -9.46 16.40 3.00
C TYR A 31 -10.25 15.37 3.81
N GLN A 32 -10.56 15.69 5.06
CA GLN A 32 -11.35 14.86 5.97
C GLN A 32 -12.65 15.61 6.30
N GLU A 33 -13.76 15.15 5.75
CA GLU A 33 -15.08 15.75 5.92
C GLU A 33 -15.54 15.79 7.39
N GLU A 34 -15.25 14.72 8.16
CA GLU A 34 -15.71 14.59 9.55
C GLU A 34 -15.14 15.67 10.48
N THR A 35 -13.95 16.16 10.18
CA THR A 35 -13.19 17.11 11.01
C THR A 35 -12.96 18.45 10.34
N ASP A 36 -13.39 18.61 9.08
CA ASP A 36 -13.13 19.79 8.24
C ASP A 36 -11.65 20.18 8.20
N THR A 37 -10.79 19.16 8.05
CA THR A 37 -9.33 19.32 8.08
C THR A 37 -8.68 18.81 6.80
N TRP A 38 -7.59 19.47 6.44
CA TRP A 38 -6.69 19.05 5.38
C TRP A 38 -5.44 18.39 5.97
N GLU A 39 -5.01 17.30 5.36
CA GLU A 39 -3.68 16.74 5.52
C GLU A 39 -2.81 17.20 4.36
N VAL A 40 -1.70 17.87 4.66
CA VAL A 40 -0.77 18.41 3.67
C VAL A 40 0.66 17.98 3.97
N ILE A 41 1.45 17.85 2.92
CA ILE A 41 2.89 17.60 3.01
C ILE A 41 3.59 18.93 2.85
N VAL A 42 4.49 19.26 3.77
CA VAL A 42 5.24 20.50 3.72
C VAL A 42 6.73 20.25 3.66
N LYS A 43 7.43 21.06 2.85
CA LYS A 43 8.86 21.26 2.94
C LYS A 43 9.10 22.49 3.79
N TYR A 44 9.99 22.39 4.79
CA TYR A 44 10.23 23.48 5.72
C TYR A 44 11.72 23.70 5.97
N THR A 45 12.07 24.84 6.55
CA THR A 45 13.43 25.18 7.00
C THR A 45 13.40 25.54 8.47
N GLY A 46 14.39 25.07 9.23
CA GLY A 46 14.51 25.37 10.65
C GLY A 46 13.69 24.41 11.52
N SER A 47 12.76 24.90 12.35
CA SER A 47 12.01 24.08 13.31
C SER A 47 10.53 24.41 13.31
N LEU A 48 9.70 23.38 13.25
CA LEU A 48 8.23 23.49 13.33
C LEU A 48 7.68 23.41 14.76
N ARG A 49 8.53 23.21 15.78
CA ARG A 49 8.10 23.01 17.19
C ARG A 49 7.19 24.09 17.73
N LYS A 50 7.34 25.33 17.25
CA LYS A 50 6.50 26.46 17.68
C LYS A 50 5.18 26.57 16.91
N LEU A 51 5.01 25.77 15.86
CA LEU A 51 3.84 25.91 15.02
C LEU A 51 2.56 25.45 15.75
N GLU A 52 2.64 24.35 16.49
CA GLU A 52 1.54 23.84 17.32
C GLU A 52 1.25 24.74 18.54
N GLU A 53 2.27 25.44 19.06
CA GLU A 53 2.06 26.43 20.13
C GLU A 53 1.30 27.66 19.62
N ILE A 54 1.54 28.08 18.38
CA ILE A 54 0.89 29.24 17.73
C ILE A 54 -0.50 28.87 17.21
N PHE A 55 -0.66 27.66 16.71
CA PHE A 55 -1.91 27.13 16.14
C PHE A 55 -2.28 25.83 16.88
N PRO A 56 -3.05 25.90 17.97
CA PRO A 56 -3.37 24.70 18.77
C PRO A 56 -4.24 23.65 18.03
N ASP A 57 -4.91 24.06 16.95
CA ASP A 57 -5.81 23.21 16.17
C ASP A 57 -5.09 22.47 15.03
N ILE A 58 -3.75 22.48 14.99
CA ILE A 58 -3.00 21.72 14.00
C ILE A 58 -2.23 20.57 14.65
N GLU A 59 -1.97 19.53 13.86
CA GLU A 59 -1.09 18.42 14.22
C GLU A 59 0.10 18.39 13.28
N VAL A 60 1.33 18.31 13.81
CA VAL A 60 2.56 18.28 13.02
C VAL A 60 3.29 16.96 13.23
N THR A 61 3.50 16.22 12.15
CA THR A 61 4.34 15.01 12.14
C THR A 61 5.60 15.28 11.32
N GLU A 62 6.74 15.52 12.00
CA GLU A 62 8.02 15.73 11.31
C GLU A 62 8.51 14.44 10.64
N LEU A 63 8.99 14.55 9.41
CA LEU A 63 9.58 13.48 8.61
C LEU A 63 11.08 13.74 8.41
N SER A 64 11.75 12.84 7.69
CA SER A 64 13.15 13.04 7.32
C SER A 64 13.33 14.17 6.28
N ASN A 65 14.53 14.74 6.21
CA ASN A 65 14.96 15.72 5.20
C ASN A 65 14.11 17.00 5.14
N GLU A 66 13.72 17.53 6.31
CA GLU A 66 12.95 18.79 6.41
C GLU A 66 11.59 18.71 5.72
N TYR A 67 10.95 17.54 5.77
CA TYR A 67 9.54 17.36 5.42
C TYR A 67 8.72 17.11 6.66
N ALA A 68 7.46 17.51 6.62
CA ALA A 68 6.47 17.18 7.63
C ALA A 68 5.10 16.95 7.00
N VAL A 69 4.25 16.19 7.69
CA VAL A 69 2.83 16.14 7.44
C VAL A 69 2.15 17.05 8.44
N ILE A 70 1.30 17.96 7.97
CA ILE A 70 0.52 18.85 8.82
C ILE A 70 -0.95 18.57 8.56
N ARG A 71 -1.70 18.31 9.64
CA ARG A 71 -3.16 18.28 9.60
C ARG A 71 -3.67 19.57 10.19
N LEU A 72 -4.53 20.29 9.45
CA LEU A 72 -5.00 21.61 9.82
C LEU A 72 -6.39 21.90 9.27
N PRO A 73 -7.22 22.70 9.98
CA PRO A 73 -8.45 23.26 9.43
C PRO A 73 -8.19 24.13 8.19
N GLU A 74 -9.13 24.09 7.22
CA GLU A 74 -9.03 24.92 6.00
C GLU A 74 -8.83 26.41 6.31
N ALA A 75 -9.48 26.91 7.36
CA ALA A 75 -9.39 28.30 7.80
C ALA A 75 -7.95 28.74 8.19
N LEU A 76 -7.09 27.79 8.60
CA LEU A 76 -5.70 28.08 8.99
C LEU A 76 -4.71 27.92 7.84
N MET A 77 -5.17 27.48 6.66
CA MET A 77 -4.31 27.17 5.53
C MET A 77 -3.43 28.34 5.10
N ASP A 78 -4.00 29.54 4.98
CA ASP A 78 -3.26 30.74 4.60
C ASP A 78 -2.25 31.13 5.69
N ALA A 79 -2.67 31.16 6.95
CA ALA A 79 -1.82 31.56 8.09
C ALA A 79 -0.62 30.65 8.28
N VAL A 80 -0.79 29.33 8.07
CA VAL A 80 0.31 28.35 8.13
C VAL A 80 1.21 28.47 6.92
N THR A 81 0.66 28.63 5.71
CA THR A 81 1.43 28.78 4.47
C THR A 81 2.34 30.02 4.52
N ASP A 82 1.87 31.12 5.10
CA ASP A 82 2.60 32.40 5.14
C ASP A 82 3.75 32.42 6.15
N ARG A 83 3.88 31.36 6.97
CA ARG A 83 5.02 31.23 7.89
C ARG A 83 6.35 31.20 7.14
N THR A 84 7.36 31.85 7.73
CA THR A 84 8.71 31.92 7.15
C THR A 84 9.38 30.54 7.10
N GLU A 85 9.03 29.66 8.01
CA GLU A 85 9.54 28.30 8.12
C GLU A 85 9.02 27.39 7.01
N ILE A 86 7.86 27.70 6.43
CA ILE A 86 7.26 26.90 5.34
C ILE A 86 7.83 27.37 3.99
N GLU A 87 8.49 26.47 3.29
CA GLU A 87 9.01 26.70 1.94
C GLU A 87 7.99 26.35 0.87
N TYR A 88 7.36 25.20 1.02
CA TYR A 88 6.41 24.67 0.04
C TYR A 88 5.40 23.76 0.71
N MET A 89 4.18 23.74 0.20
CA MET A 89 3.08 22.92 0.69
C MET A 89 2.36 22.26 -0.48
N GLU A 90 2.19 20.94 -0.39
CA GLU A 90 1.45 20.16 -1.37
C GLU A 90 0.44 19.23 -0.68
N LYS A 91 -0.60 18.84 -1.41
CA LYS A 91 -1.53 17.84 -0.94
C LYS A 91 -1.01 16.43 -1.20
N PRO A 92 -1.43 15.43 -0.40
CA PRO A 92 -1.13 14.04 -0.69
C PRO A 92 -1.62 13.66 -2.09
N LYS A 93 -0.89 12.76 -2.74
CA LYS A 93 -1.27 12.26 -4.08
C LYS A 93 -1.82 10.86 -3.95
N ARG A 94 -2.92 10.58 -4.62
CA ARG A 94 -3.37 9.20 -4.76
C ARG A 94 -2.33 8.41 -5.54
N LEU A 95 -1.88 7.33 -4.94
CA LEU A 95 -1.08 6.34 -5.63
C LEU A 95 -2.02 5.35 -6.29
N PHE A 96 -2.00 5.31 -7.64
CA PHE A 96 -2.71 4.31 -8.42
C PHE A 96 -1.74 3.20 -8.78
N PHE A 97 -2.09 1.97 -8.41
CA PHE A 97 -1.31 0.82 -8.81
C PHE A 97 -1.58 0.51 -10.29
N SER A 98 -0.58 0.70 -11.13
CA SER A 98 -0.62 0.31 -12.54
C SER A 98 0.48 -0.70 -12.83
N VAL A 99 0.25 -1.97 -12.44
CA VAL A 99 1.21 -3.07 -12.64
C VAL A 99 1.66 -3.17 -14.09
N GLN A 100 0.72 -3.11 -15.03
CA GLN A 100 1.01 -3.19 -16.47
C GLN A 100 1.90 -2.06 -16.96
N GLN A 101 1.66 -0.83 -16.51
CA GLN A 101 2.51 0.31 -16.86
C GLN A 101 3.85 0.24 -16.14
N GLY A 102 3.88 -0.22 -14.89
CA GLY A 102 5.10 -0.46 -14.12
C GLY A 102 5.99 -1.52 -14.77
N ILE A 103 5.43 -2.63 -15.23
CA ILE A 103 6.14 -3.69 -15.96
C ILE A 103 6.75 -3.14 -17.26
N ARG A 104 6.00 -2.32 -18.01
CA ARG A 104 6.49 -1.69 -19.24
C ARG A 104 7.58 -0.64 -18.96
N ALA A 105 7.36 0.21 -17.95
CA ALA A 105 8.29 1.27 -17.57
C ALA A 105 9.63 0.74 -17.06
N SER A 106 9.61 -0.40 -16.35
CA SER A 106 10.82 -1.08 -15.87
C SER A 106 11.47 -2.01 -16.90
N CYS A 107 10.96 -2.05 -18.13
CA CYS A 107 11.47 -2.88 -19.22
C CYS A 107 11.54 -4.40 -18.91
N ILE A 108 10.75 -4.87 -17.95
CA ILE A 108 10.75 -6.28 -17.49
C ILE A 108 10.11 -7.20 -18.54
N THR A 109 9.26 -6.69 -19.40
CA THR A 109 8.56 -7.48 -20.43
C THR A 109 9.51 -8.33 -21.29
N SER A 110 10.70 -7.80 -21.61
CA SER A 110 11.72 -8.53 -22.37
C SER A 110 12.31 -9.72 -21.60
N LEU A 111 12.24 -9.71 -20.28
CA LEU A 111 12.74 -10.81 -19.43
C LEU A 111 11.78 -12.02 -19.43
N TYR A 112 10.49 -11.81 -19.67
CA TYR A 112 9.48 -12.87 -19.66
C TYR A 112 9.36 -13.64 -20.99
N THR A 113 9.79 -13.06 -22.10
CA THR A 113 9.43 -13.51 -23.47
C THR A 113 10.22 -14.69 -23.99
N ARG A 114 10.45 -15.73 -23.19
CA ARG A 114 11.02 -17.00 -23.70
C ARG A 114 10.03 -17.79 -24.59
N LYS A 115 8.72 -17.51 -24.51
CA LYS A 115 7.66 -18.28 -25.20
C LYS A 115 7.48 -18.00 -26.68
N MET A 116 8.14 -16.98 -27.26
CA MET A 116 7.89 -16.58 -28.65
C MET A 116 9.13 -16.54 -29.55
N GLY A 117 10.23 -17.20 -29.21
CA GLY A 117 11.43 -17.21 -30.06
C GLY A 117 12.15 -15.86 -30.19
N LEU A 118 11.79 -14.87 -29.38
CA LEU A 118 12.31 -13.50 -29.39
C LEU A 118 13.43 -13.22 -28.38
N GLY A 119 14.14 -14.26 -27.93
CA GLY A 119 15.40 -14.07 -27.17
C GLY A 119 15.26 -13.64 -25.72
N GLY A 120 14.08 -13.72 -25.11
CA GLY A 120 13.90 -13.44 -23.68
C GLY A 120 14.56 -14.48 -22.78
N THR A 121 15.05 -14.09 -21.60
CA THR A 121 15.75 -14.94 -20.65
C THR A 121 14.83 -15.93 -19.92
N GLY A 122 13.48 -15.69 -19.95
CA GLY A 122 12.48 -16.49 -19.24
C GLY A 122 12.59 -16.33 -17.72
N LEU A 123 13.09 -15.19 -17.24
CA LEU A 123 13.18 -14.87 -15.83
C LEU A 123 11.81 -14.47 -15.30
N SER A 124 11.20 -15.34 -14.51
CA SER A 124 9.84 -15.17 -13.97
C SER A 124 9.81 -15.16 -12.44
N GLY A 125 10.98 -15.13 -11.79
CA GLY A 125 11.13 -15.29 -10.36
C GLY A 125 11.09 -16.73 -9.87
N LYS A 126 11.16 -17.74 -10.76
CA LYS A 126 11.22 -19.15 -10.37
C LYS A 126 12.45 -19.42 -9.50
N GLY A 127 12.24 -20.00 -8.31
CA GLY A 127 13.30 -20.27 -7.33
C GLY A 127 13.64 -19.07 -6.43
N VAL A 128 13.00 -17.92 -6.63
CA VAL A 128 13.13 -16.74 -5.77
C VAL A 128 12.03 -16.73 -4.71
N ILE A 129 12.37 -16.29 -3.50
CA ILE A 129 11.42 -16.00 -2.43
C ILE A 129 11.25 -14.49 -2.37
N THR A 130 10.01 -14.02 -2.46
CA THR A 130 9.64 -12.63 -2.23
C THR A 130 8.94 -12.50 -0.88
N ALA A 131 9.27 -11.47 -0.12
CA ALA A 131 8.63 -11.19 1.15
C ALA A 131 8.04 -9.78 1.15
N PHE A 132 6.90 -9.61 1.82
CA PHE A 132 6.30 -8.29 2.06
C PHE A 132 5.69 -8.23 3.46
N LEU A 133 5.62 -7.01 4.00
CA LEU A 133 5.02 -6.70 5.30
C LEU A 133 3.86 -5.72 5.03
N ASP A 134 2.62 -6.17 5.32
CA ASP A 134 1.42 -5.40 5.00
C ASP A 134 0.22 -5.86 5.86
N SER A 135 -1.01 -5.52 5.43
CA SER A 135 -2.27 -5.88 6.09
C SER A 135 -2.62 -7.37 6.07
N GLY A 136 -1.85 -8.19 5.38
CA GLY A 136 -2.07 -9.62 5.20
C GLY A 136 -2.12 -10.04 3.74
N ILE A 137 -2.66 -11.22 3.48
CA ILE A 137 -2.86 -11.78 2.14
C ILE A 137 -4.11 -12.64 2.11
N ASP A 138 -4.93 -12.50 1.08
CA ASP A 138 -5.94 -13.52 0.75
C ASP A 138 -5.27 -14.73 0.11
N TYR A 139 -4.88 -15.70 0.95
CA TYR A 139 -4.20 -16.90 0.50
C TYR A 139 -5.08 -17.80 -0.40
N ARG A 140 -6.40 -17.57 -0.42
CA ARG A 140 -7.35 -18.30 -1.27
C ARG A 140 -7.40 -17.75 -2.69
N HIS A 141 -6.84 -16.57 -2.95
CA HIS A 141 -6.86 -15.94 -4.27
C HIS A 141 -6.15 -16.84 -5.33
N PRO A 142 -6.75 -17.06 -6.50
CA PRO A 142 -6.20 -17.94 -7.55
C PRO A 142 -4.78 -17.59 -7.99
N ASP A 143 -4.41 -16.30 -7.96
CA ASP A 143 -3.12 -15.82 -8.43
C ASP A 143 -1.94 -16.21 -7.53
N PHE A 144 -2.24 -16.71 -6.33
CA PHE A 144 -1.21 -17.21 -5.40
C PHE A 144 -1.15 -18.74 -5.34
N ARG A 145 -1.85 -19.42 -6.26
CA ARG A 145 -1.87 -20.88 -6.35
C ARG A 145 -1.11 -21.38 -7.57
N LYS A 146 -0.56 -22.57 -7.43
CA LYS A 146 0.01 -23.32 -8.54
C LYS A 146 -1.08 -23.93 -9.43
N GLU A 147 -0.67 -24.58 -10.53
CA GLU A 147 -1.61 -25.29 -11.42
C GLU A 147 -2.33 -26.45 -10.74
N ASP A 148 -1.66 -27.14 -9.80
CA ASP A 148 -2.22 -28.22 -8.99
C ASP A 148 -3.15 -27.74 -7.87
N GLY A 149 -3.39 -26.44 -7.77
CA GLY A 149 -4.23 -25.83 -6.74
C GLY A 149 -3.52 -25.56 -5.41
N SER A 150 -2.30 -26.07 -5.23
CA SER A 150 -1.51 -25.83 -4.02
C SER A 150 -0.98 -24.39 -3.94
N SER A 151 -0.65 -23.95 -2.72
CA SER A 151 -0.19 -22.59 -2.47
C SER A 151 1.22 -22.33 -2.98
N ARG A 152 1.45 -21.13 -3.54
CA ARG A 152 2.78 -20.57 -3.77
C ARG A 152 3.31 -19.83 -2.55
N ILE A 153 2.45 -19.58 -1.55
CA ILE A 153 2.82 -18.96 -0.29
C ILE A 153 3.58 -19.99 0.54
N LEU A 154 4.78 -19.62 0.99
CA LEU A 154 5.63 -20.45 1.87
C LEU A 154 5.12 -20.45 3.27
N ALA A 155 4.85 -19.24 3.78
CA ALA A 155 4.27 -19.03 5.10
C ALA A 155 3.61 -17.66 5.18
N ILE A 156 2.69 -17.53 6.13
CA ILE A 156 2.10 -16.28 6.58
C ILE A 156 2.45 -16.13 8.05
N TRP A 157 3.15 -15.06 8.39
CA TRP A 157 3.33 -14.66 9.77
C TRP A 157 2.31 -13.57 10.12
N ASP A 158 1.25 -13.96 10.81
CA ASP A 158 0.21 -13.04 11.26
C ASP A 158 0.53 -12.55 12.68
N GLN A 159 0.91 -11.29 12.81
CA GLN A 159 1.27 -10.69 14.09
C GLN A 159 0.04 -10.35 14.95
N SER A 160 -1.16 -10.34 14.36
CA SER A 160 -2.40 -10.03 15.06
C SER A 160 -3.03 -11.23 15.79
N ILE A 161 -2.56 -12.45 15.52
CA ILE A 161 -3.10 -13.69 16.09
C ILE A 161 -2.06 -14.28 17.04
N ALA A 162 -2.36 -14.29 18.33
CA ALA A 162 -1.49 -14.92 19.33
C ALA A 162 -1.41 -16.43 19.14
N GLY A 163 -0.21 -17.01 19.23
CA GLY A 163 0.00 -18.46 19.09
C GLY A 163 1.48 -18.81 18.91
N ASN A 164 1.82 -19.51 17.84
CA ASN A 164 3.17 -20.01 17.58
C ASN A 164 3.92 -19.09 16.60
N PRO A 165 4.75 -18.14 17.10
CA PRO A 165 5.52 -17.25 16.23
C PRO A 165 6.65 -17.98 15.50
N PRO A 166 7.24 -17.40 14.44
CA PRO A 166 8.44 -17.91 13.82
C PRO A 166 9.61 -17.99 14.80
N ALA A 167 10.57 -18.86 14.50
CA ALA A 167 11.76 -19.02 15.34
C ALA A 167 12.50 -17.70 15.53
N GLY A 168 12.80 -17.36 16.79
CA GLY A 168 13.46 -16.10 17.16
C GLY A 168 12.51 -14.91 17.41
N PHE A 169 11.22 -15.06 17.19
CA PHE A 169 10.20 -14.04 17.46
C PHE A 169 9.29 -14.45 18.63
N ARG A 170 8.59 -13.47 19.21
CA ARG A 170 7.72 -13.67 20.40
C ARG A 170 6.27 -13.26 20.14
N LEU A 171 5.96 -12.78 18.95
CA LEU A 171 4.67 -12.19 18.59
C LEU A 171 4.06 -12.94 17.41
N GLY A 172 2.74 -13.12 17.44
CA GLY A 172 1.97 -13.60 16.31
C GLY A 172 1.95 -15.12 16.17
N THR A 173 1.49 -15.58 15.02
CA THR A 173 1.43 -16.99 14.62
C THR A 173 1.93 -17.15 13.20
N GLU A 174 2.76 -18.16 12.96
CA GLU A 174 3.21 -18.56 11.62
C GLU A 174 2.34 -19.70 11.09
N TYR A 175 1.79 -19.53 9.91
CA TYR A 175 1.06 -20.54 9.15
C TYR A 175 1.91 -20.96 7.96
N GLY A 176 2.58 -22.11 8.08
CA GLY A 176 3.39 -22.69 7.00
C GLY A 176 2.52 -23.21 5.85
N ARG A 177 3.18 -23.49 4.69
CA ARG A 177 2.51 -23.94 3.46
C ARG A 177 1.58 -25.13 3.67
N ASN A 178 1.93 -26.08 4.54
CA ASN A 178 1.09 -27.25 4.79
C ASN A 178 -0.25 -26.85 5.39
N ILE A 179 -0.25 -25.98 6.40
CA ILE A 179 -1.47 -25.44 7.04
C ILE A 179 -2.31 -24.66 6.01
N ILE A 180 -1.65 -23.86 5.16
CA ILE A 180 -2.32 -23.12 4.10
C ILE A 180 -2.97 -24.08 3.09
N ASN A 181 -2.27 -25.13 2.68
CA ASN A 181 -2.83 -26.13 1.75
C ASN A 181 -3.99 -26.92 2.38
N ASP A 182 -3.90 -27.30 3.64
CA ASP A 182 -4.97 -27.98 4.36
C ASP A 182 -6.23 -27.07 4.41
N ALA A 183 -6.05 -25.78 4.64
CA ALA A 183 -7.12 -24.79 4.59
C ALA A 183 -7.72 -24.62 3.19
N LEU A 184 -6.89 -24.72 2.13
CA LEU A 184 -7.33 -24.61 0.75
C LEU A 184 -8.10 -25.84 0.25
N GLN A 185 -7.88 -27.02 0.85
CA GLN A 185 -8.59 -28.26 0.52
C GLN A 185 -10.02 -28.29 1.06
N GLN A 186 -10.35 -27.42 2.00
CA GLN A 186 -11.71 -27.37 2.54
C GLN A 186 -12.67 -26.75 1.54
N GLU A 187 -13.77 -27.48 1.25
CA GLU A 187 -14.86 -27.00 0.39
C GLU A 187 -15.57 -25.81 1.04
N ASP A 188 -15.83 -25.91 2.35
CA ASP A 188 -16.36 -24.80 3.15
C ASP A 188 -15.25 -23.80 3.47
N ILE A 189 -15.46 -22.57 3.02
CA ILE A 189 -14.53 -21.44 3.26
C ILE A 189 -14.35 -21.20 4.76
N GLN A 190 -15.39 -21.36 5.56
CA GLN A 190 -15.32 -21.13 7.02
C GLN A 190 -14.47 -22.20 7.72
N GLU A 191 -14.57 -23.45 7.29
CA GLU A 191 -13.68 -24.50 7.79
C GLU A 191 -12.23 -24.22 7.42
N GLY A 192 -11.97 -23.74 6.19
CA GLY A 192 -10.62 -23.30 5.79
C GLY A 192 -10.08 -22.21 6.71
N TYR A 193 -10.91 -21.24 7.09
CA TYR A 193 -10.49 -20.17 8.00
C TYR A 193 -10.39 -20.60 9.48
N ARG A 194 -10.91 -21.75 9.87
CA ARG A 194 -10.61 -22.34 11.19
C ARG A 194 -9.21 -22.94 11.24
N ILE A 195 -8.71 -23.45 10.11
CA ILE A 195 -7.37 -24.02 9.98
C ILE A 195 -6.32 -22.91 9.83
N CYS A 196 -6.55 -21.94 8.94
CA CYS A 196 -5.70 -20.78 8.71
C CYS A 196 -6.52 -19.48 8.79
N PRO A 197 -6.66 -18.90 10.02
CA PRO A 197 -7.53 -17.75 10.24
C PRO A 197 -6.98 -16.41 9.76
N SER A 198 -5.75 -16.36 9.30
CA SER A 198 -5.17 -15.13 8.77
C SER A 198 -5.93 -14.62 7.55
N ARG A 199 -6.35 -13.36 7.60
CA ARG A 199 -7.13 -12.70 6.54
C ARG A 199 -6.58 -11.32 6.27
N ASP A 200 -6.65 -10.89 5.02
CA ASP A 200 -6.47 -9.51 4.63
C ASP A 200 -7.84 -8.83 4.55
N LEU A 201 -8.21 -8.08 5.59
CA LEU A 201 -9.51 -7.41 5.66
C LEU A 201 -9.56 -6.11 4.85
N SER A 202 -8.41 -5.47 4.63
CA SER A 202 -8.31 -4.23 3.85
C SER A 202 -8.15 -4.48 2.34
N GLY A 203 -7.62 -5.65 1.98
CA GLY A 203 -7.27 -5.99 0.60
C GLY A 203 -5.95 -5.36 0.12
N HIS A 204 -5.32 -4.48 0.90
CA HIS A 204 -4.10 -3.78 0.48
C HIS A 204 -2.92 -4.75 0.33
N GLY A 205 -2.64 -5.58 1.31
CA GLY A 205 -1.54 -6.55 1.24
C GLY A 205 -1.74 -7.60 0.14
N THR A 206 -2.99 -8.04 -0.10
CA THR A 206 -3.33 -8.91 -1.23
C THR A 206 -3.02 -8.25 -2.56
N HIS A 207 -3.31 -6.97 -2.70
CA HIS A 207 -2.99 -6.19 -3.89
C HIS A 207 -1.47 -6.04 -4.07
N VAL A 208 -0.74 -5.70 -3.00
CA VAL A 208 0.74 -5.62 -3.01
C VAL A 208 1.35 -6.97 -3.41
N ALA A 209 0.87 -8.07 -2.85
CA ALA A 209 1.31 -9.42 -3.22
C ALA A 209 1.01 -9.76 -4.69
N GLY A 210 -0.13 -9.30 -5.21
CA GLY A 210 -0.51 -9.43 -6.62
C GLY A 210 0.46 -8.74 -7.56
N ILE A 211 0.83 -7.49 -7.24
CA ILE A 211 1.84 -6.71 -7.98
C ILE A 211 3.21 -7.39 -7.91
N LEU A 212 3.59 -7.89 -6.74
CA LEU A 212 4.88 -8.52 -6.52
C LEU A 212 4.99 -9.85 -7.25
N ALA A 213 4.03 -10.75 -7.07
CA ALA A 213 4.15 -12.14 -7.46
C ALA A 213 2.85 -12.83 -7.90
N GLY A 214 1.80 -12.10 -8.23
CA GLY A 214 0.59 -12.68 -8.80
C GLY A 214 0.88 -13.36 -10.15
N ASN A 215 0.35 -14.57 -10.37
CA ASN A 215 0.56 -15.27 -11.65
C ASN A 215 -0.47 -14.89 -12.73
N GLY A 216 -1.45 -14.03 -12.40
CA GLY A 216 -2.46 -13.56 -13.31
C GLY A 216 -3.54 -14.58 -13.67
N LYS A 217 -3.63 -15.70 -12.95
CA LYS A 217 -4.57 -16.80 -13.25
C LYS A 217 -6.02 -16.34 -13.25
N SER A 218 -6.40 -15.46 -12.31
CA SER A 218 -7.73 -14.86 -12.24
C SER A 218 -8.06 -13.99 -13.44
N GLY A 219 -7.05 -13.29 -13.99
CA GLY A 219 -7.14 -12.41 -15.15
C GLY A 219 -6.74 -13.07 -16.48
N ARG A 220 -6.73 -14.39 -16.59
CA ARG A 220 -6.30 -15.14 -17.79
C ARG A 220 -4.90 -14.74 -18.29
N GLY A 221 -4.00 -14.41 -17.36
CA GLY A 221 -2.63 -13.99 -17.66
C GLY A 221 -2.46 -12.51 -18.02
N LEU A 222 -3.53 -11.72 -18.06
CA LEU A 222 -3.45 -10.30 -18.41
C LEU A 222 -2.85 -9.43 -17.30
N TYR A 223 -2.96 -9.86 -16.04
CA TYR A 223 -2.57 -9.07 -14.86
C TYR A 223 -1.60 -9.86 -13.99
N SER A 224 -0.46 -10.29 -14.55
CA SER A 224 0.59 -10.92 -13.75
C SER A 224 1.45 -9.87 -13.05
N GLY A 225 1.98 -10.25 -11.88
CA GLY A 225 2.92 -9.45 -11.11
C GLY A 225 4.34 -9.45 -11.70
N MET A 226 5.27 -8.79 -11.00
CA MET A 226 6.67 -8.64 -11.41
C MET A 226 7.46 -9.96 -11.39
N ALA A 227 7.12 -10.90 -10.51
CA ALA A 227 7.77 -12.19 -10.35
C ALA A 227 6.74 -13.33 -10.25
N PRO A 228 6.01 -13.64 -11.35
CA PRO A 228 4.81 -14.49 -11.32
C PRO A 228 5.07 -15.95 -10.93
N GLU A 229 6.32 -16.44 -10.93
CA GLU A 229 6.69 -17.77 -10.48
C GLU A 229 7.47 -17.76 -9.15
N ALA A 230 7.65 -16.59 -8.51
CA ALA A 230 8.28 -16.51 -7.20
C ALA A 230 7.41 -17.14 -6.10
N GLN A 231 8.07 -17.64 -5.05
CA GLN A 231 7.41 -18.04 -3.82
C GLN A 231 7.18 -16.82 -2.94
N ILE A 232 6.15 -16.85 -2.12
CA ILE A 232 5.70 -15.69 -1.34
C ILE A 232 5.86 -15.98 0.15
N PHE A 233 6.43 -15.03 0.88
CA PHE A 233 6.38 -14.98 2.35
C PHE A 233 5.65 -13.72 2.77
N ALA A 234 4.52 -13.86 3.44
CA ALA A 234 3.69 -12.74 3.85
C ALA A 234 3.81 -12.47 5.35
N VAL A 235 4.04 -11.24 5.72
CA VAL A 235 3.96 -10.79 7.11
C VAL A 235 2.78 -9.84 7.24
N LYS A 236 1.76 -10.27 7.99
CA LYS A 236 0.67 -9.39 8.39
C LYS A 236 1.09 -8.65 9.65
N VAL A 237 1.28 -7.35 9.51
CA VAL A 237 1.67 -6.49 10.63
C VAL A 237 0.50 -6.25 11.58
N LEU A 238 0.83 -6.11 12.86
CA LEU A 238 -0.15 -5.71 13.87
C LEU A 238 -0.61 -4.29 13.52
N ASN A 239 -1.88 -4.13 13.19
CA ASN A 239 -2.47 -2.79 13.06
C ASN A 239 -2.42 -2.15 14.46
N GLN A 240 -1.57 -1.17 14.61
CA GLN A 240 -1.70 -0.20 15.69
C GLN A 240 -2.72 0.82 15.17
N GLY A 241 -4.00 0.59 15.53
CA GLY A 241 -5.08 1.52 15.28
C GLY A 241 -4.89 2.83 16.04
#